data_353c65a524e6e97fb0d8df4709f236aa
#
_entry.id   353c65a524e6e97fb0d8df4709f236aa
#
_cell.length_a   1.000
_cell.length_b   1.000
_cell.length_c   1.000
_cell.angle_alpha   90.00
_cell.angle_beta   90.00
_cell.angle_gamma   90.00
#
_symmetry.space_group_name_H-M   'P 1'
#
loop_
_entity.id
_entity.type
_entity.pdbx_description
1 polymer ?
#
loop_
_entity_poly.entity_id
_entity_poly.type
_entity_poly.pdbx_seq_one_letter_code
_entity_poly.pdbx_strand_id
1 'polypeptide(L)'
;DSGKFDWEASGKFPSLVEPNPSYHGISFTKAAGPAAFVTKIRAILLRDTGATLSPIHAFIFLQGLETLSLRVERHVENALKVVDYLSKHPQVEKVNHPSLPDAPTHDLYEKYFPNGGGSIFTFEIKGGAEEAKKFIDNLQVFSLLANVADVKSLVIHPASTTHSQLSEEELLDQGIKPNTIRLSIGTEHIDDIIDDLEEAFAAVR
;
A
#
# COMPACT_ATOMS: atom_id res chain seq x y z
N ASP A 1 -19.23 -11.77 -4.48
CA ASP A 1 -19.44 -12.77 -5.51
C ASP A 1 -20.22 -12.17 -6.69
N SER A 2 -19.55 -11.92 -7.82
CA SER A 2 -20.16 -11.21 -8.95
C SER A 2 -21.02 -12.12 -9.85
N GLY A 3 -20.88 -13.44 -9.71
CA GLY A 3 -21.49 -14.44 -10.61
C GLY A 3 -20.93 -14.47 -12.03
N LYS A 4 -19.89 -13.65 -12.31
CA LYS A 4 -19.32 -13.53 -13.67
C LYS A 4 -18.19 -14.51 -13.97
N PHE A 5 -17.59 -15.10 -12.93
CA PHE A 5 -16.49 -16.04 -13.09
C PHE A 5 -17.03 -17.45 -13.28
N ASP A 6 -16.63 -18.10 -14.36
CA ASP A 6 -16.97 -19.49 -14.63
C ASP A 6 -16.02 -20.43 -13.88
N TRP A 7 -16.47 -20.91 -12.74
CA TRP A 7 -15.69 -21.78 -11.87
C TRP A 7 -15.44 -23.14 -12.50
N GLU A 8 -16.43 -23.68 -13.25
CA GLU A 8 -16.34 -25.00 -13.90
C GLU A 8 -15.35 -24.96 -15.06
N ALA A 9 -15.49 -24.01 -15.97
CA ALA A 9 -14.60 -23.85 -17.12
C ALA A 9 -13.15 -23.58 -16.75
N SER A 10 -12.90 -22.94 -15.60
CA SER A 10 -11.55 -22.61 -15.16
C SER A 10 -10.69 -23.82 -14.81
N GLY A 11 -11.29 -24.94 -14.37
CA GLY A 11 -10.60 -26.15 -13.91
C GLY A 11 -9.69 -25.98 -12.67
N LYS A 12 -9.62 -24.77 -12.10
CA LYS A 12 -8.67 -24.43 -11.01
C LYS A 12 -9.23 -24.57 -9.60
N PHE A 13 -10.54 -24.75 -9.46
CA PHE A 13 -11.23 -24.68 -8.17
C PHE A 13 -12.11 -25.92 -7.90
N PRO A 14 -11.52 -27.14 -7.86
CA PRO A 14 -12.30 -28.37 -7.69
C PRO A 14 -13.15 -28.34 -6.43
N SER A 15 -12.66 -27.72 -5.36
CA SER A 15 -13.37 -27.62 -4.08
C SER A 15 -14.66 -26.77 -4.11
N LEU A 16 -14.93 -26.03 -5.19
CA LEU A 16 -16.18 -25.32 -5.43
C LEU A 16 -17.10 -26.12 -6.39
N VAL A 17 -16.50 -26.83 -7.33
CA VAL A 17 -17.19 -27.50 -8.45
C VAL A 17 -17.56 -28.93 -8.10
N GLU A 18 -16.63 -29.67 -7.50
CA GLU A 18 -16.84 -31.09 -7.17
C GLU A 18 -17.70 -31.27 -5.92
N PRO A 19 -18.36 -32.45 -5.78
CA PRO A 19 -19.08 -32.81 -4.57
C PRO A 19 -18.18 -32.76 -3.34
N ASN A 20 -18.57 -32.01 -2.32
CA ASN A 20 -17.81 -31.84 -1.10
C ASN A 20 -18.24 -32.89 -0.04
N PRO A 21 -17.42 -33.88 0.29
CA PRO A 21 -17.83 -34.95 1.22
C PRO A 21 -18.03 -34.45 2.66
N SER A 22 -17.36 -33.37 3.06
CA SER A 22 -17.53 -32.79 4.40
C SER A 22 -18.81 -31.95 4.54
N TYR A 23 -19.49 -31.66 3.42
CA TYR A 23 -20.74 -30.91 3.41
C TYR A 23 -21.80 -31.61 2.54
N HIS A 24 -22.25 -32.76 3.00
CA HIS A 24 -23.33 -33.57 2.41
C HIS A 24 -23.14 -33.94 0.93
N GLY A 25 -21.91 -33.93 0.42
CA GLY A 25 -21.62 -34.24 -0.99
C GLY A 25 -22.14 -33.22 -2.01
N ILE A 26 -22.43 -31.98 -1.59
CA ILE A 26 -22.90 -30.97 -2.54
C ILE A 26 -21.73 -30.36 -3.36
N SER A 27 -22.01 -29.97 -4.60
CA SER A 27 -21.20 -29.02 -5.36
C SER A 27 -21.70 -27.61 -5.07
N PHE A 28 -20.81 -26.73 -4.63
CA PHE A 28 -21.21 -25.34 -4.26
C PHE A 28 -21.67 -24.54 -5.50
N THR A 29 -21.06 -24.76 -6.66
CA THR A 29 -21.48 -24.10 -7.90
C THR A 29 -22.90 -24.50 -8.29
N LYS A 30 -23.24 -25.79 -8.16
CA LYS A 30 -24.59 -26.31 -8.48
C LYS A 30 -25.62 -25.89 -7.43
N ALA A 31 -25.24 -25.88 -6.15
CA ALA A 31 -26.19 -25.58 -5.06
C ALA A 31 -26.46 -24.09 -4.88
N ALA A 32 -25.46 -23.24 -5.12
CA ALA A 32 -25.52 -21.80 -4.81
C ALA A 32 -25.29 -20.89 -6.04
N GLY A 33 -24.97 -21.44 -7.20
CA GLY A 33 -24.76 -20.67 -8.44
C GLY A 33 -23.81 -19.48 -8.25
N PRO A 34 -24.25 -18.25 -8.53
CA PRO A 34 -23.41 -17.04 -8.39
C PRO A 34 -22.82 -16.85 -6.98
N ALA A 35 -23.48 -17.35 -5.95
CA ALA A 35 -23.04 -17.21 -4.56
C ALA A 35 -22.15 -18.40 -4.07
N ALA A 36 -21.66 -19.25 -4.95
CA ALA A 36 -20.91 -20.45 -4.59
C ALA A 36 -19.71 -20.19 -3.68
N PHE A 37 -18.92 -19.17 -3.97
CA PHE A 37 -17.72 -18.81 -3.22
C PHE A 37 -18.06 -18.39 -1.78
N VAL A 38 -18.97 -17.44 -1.61
CA VAL A 38 -19.40 -16.95 -0.27
C VAL A 38 -20.10 -18.06 0.50
N THR A 39 -20.93 -18.87 -0.15
CA THR A 39 -21.61 -19.99 0.49
C THR A 39 -20.61 -21.01 1.02
N LYS A 40 -19.57 -21.35 0.26
CA LYS A 40 -18.51 -22.23 0.74
C LYS A 40 -17.74 -21.65 1.93
N ILE A 41 -17.39 -20.36 1.91
CA ILE A 41 -16.75 -19.71 3.05
C ILE A 41 -17.62 -19.88 4.30
N ARG A 42 -18.91 -19.62 4.22
CA ARG A 42 -19.82 -19.73 5.36
C ARG A 42 -20.04 -21.18 5.81
N ALA A 43 -20.22 -22.09 4.86
CA ALA A 43 -20.56 -23.49 5.13
C ALA A 43 -19.37 -24.33 5.62
N ILE A 44 -18.14 -24.00 5.22
CA ILE A 44 -16.92 -24.71 5.58
C ILE A 44 -16.04 -23.90 6.49
N LEU A 45 -15.45 -22.79 6.00
CA LEU A 45 -14.43 -22.06 6.75
C LEU A 45 -14.99 -21.46 8.05
N LEU A 46 -16.09 -20.73 7.97
CA LEU A 46 -16.71 -20.14 9.16
C LEU A 46 -17.16 -21.22 10.16
N ARG A 47 -17.80 -22.29 9.67
CA ARG A 47 -18.26 -23.39 10.51
C ARG A 47 -17.10 -24.10 11.22
N ASP A 48 -16.03 -24.40 10.48
CA ASP A 48 -14.95 -25.26 10.98
C ASP A 48 -13.92 -24.49 11.82
N THR A 49 -13.67 -23.21 11.50
CA THR A 49 -12.69 -22.38 12.23
C THR A 49 -13.33 -21.42 13.25
N GLY A 50 -14.62 -21.13 13.10
CA GLY A 50 -15.31 -20.10 13.91
C GLY A 50 -14.81 -18.67 13.66
N ALA A 51 -14.00 -18.46 12.61
CA ALA A 51 -13.39 -17.17 12.30
C ALA A 51 -14.44 -16.16 11.84
N THR A 52 -14.89 -15.31 12.75
CA THR A 52 -15.84 -14.23 12.49
C THR A 52 -15.37 -12.92 13.12
N LEU A 53 -15.81 -11.81 12.55
CA LEU A 53 -15.47 -10.48 13.06
C LEU A 53 -16.18 -10.24 14.40
N SER A 54 -15.41 -9.85 15.42
CA SER A 54 -15.98 -9.40 16.70
C SER A 54 -16.83 -8.14 16.50
N PRO A 55 -17.99 -8.00 17.19
CA PRO A 55 -18.78 -6.77 17.16
C PRO A 55 -18.00 -5.52 17.56
N ILE A 56 -17.06 -5.64 18.51
CA ILE A 56 -16.18 -4.52 18.90
C ILE A 56 -15.26 -4.12 17.75
N HIS A 57 -14.66 -5.08 17.07
CA HIS A 57 -13.82 -4.78 15.90
C HIS A 57 -14.63 -4.17 14.75
N ALA A 58 -15.87 -4.65 14.53
CA ALA A 58 -16.77 -4.05 13.55
C ALA A 58 -17.08 -2.58 13.89
N PHE A 59 -17.34 -2.28 15.16
CA PHE A 59 -17.55 -0.91 15.64
C PHE A 59 -16.32 -0.03 15.38
N ILE A 60 -15.12 -0.49 15.70
CA ILE A 60 -13.87 0.26 15.46
C ILE A 60 -13.68 0.54 13.97
N PHE A 61 -13.93 -0.44 13.10
CA PHE A 61 -13.85 -0.22 11.66
C PHE A 61 -14.88 0.78 11.15
N LEU A 62 -16.12 0.73 11.65
CA LEU A 62 -17.15 1.70 11.29
C LEU A 62 -16.74 3.12 11.72
N GLN A 63 -16.20 3.28 12.94
CA GLN A 63 -15.68 4.58 13.38
C GLN A 63 -14.55 5.08 12.46
N GLY A 64 -13.63 4.20 12.04
CA GLY A 64 -12.58 4.55 11.08
C GLY A 64 -13.11 4.96 9.71
N LEU A 65 -14.22 4.37 9.25
CA LEU A 65 -14.86 4.71 7.98
C LEU A 65 -15.51 6.08 7.97
N GLU A 66 -16.05 6.55 9.11
CA GLU A 66 -16.72 7.84 9.20
C GLU A 66 -15.82 9.04 8.81
N THR A 67 -14.51 8.92 9.04
CA THR A 67 -13.52 9.97 8.73
C THR A 67 -12.58 9.61 7.59
N LEU A 68 -12.81 8.49 6.90
CA LEU A 68 -11.89 7.98 5.89
C LEU A 68 -11.68 8.97 4.74
N SER A 69 -12.74 9.57 4.21
CA SER A 69 -12.64 10.54 3.11
C SER A 69 -11.80 11.76 3.50
N LEU A 70 -12.04 12.30 4.69
CA LEU A 70 -11.29 13.46 5.21
C LEU A 70 -9.79 13.16 5.34
N ARG A 71 -9.45 11.95 5.83
CA ARG A 71 -8.06 11.53 5.96
C ARG A 71 -7.40 11.31 4.61
N VAL A 72 -8.08 10.63 3.69
CA VAL A 72 -7.54 10.35 2.35
C VAL A 72 -7.32 11.66 1.58
N GLU A 73 -8.25 12.60 1.62
CA GLU A 73 -8.09 13.93 1.00
C GLU A 73 -6.86 14.65 1.55
N ARG A 74 -6.67 14.67 2.88
CA ARG A 74 -5.51 15.29 3.50
C ARG A 74 -4.20 14.56 3.16
N HIS A 75 -4.19 13.23 3.14
CA HIS A 75 -3.05 12.45 2.70
C HIS A 75 -2.62 12.79 1.27
N VAL A 76 -3.57 12.84 0.35
CA VAL A 76 -3.31 13.17 -1.07
C VAL A 76 -2.78 14.59 -1.21
N GLU A 77 -3.42 15.56 -0.55
CA GLU A 77 -2.98 16.96 -0.57
C GLU A 77 -1.53 17.11 -0.09
N ASN A 78 -1.21 16.51 1.05
CA ASN A 78 0.13 16.56 1.60
C ASN A 78 1.14 15.82 0.69
N ALA A 79 0.78 14.64 0.19
CA ALA A 79 1.66 13.86 -0.67
C ALA A 79 2.05 14.62 -1.95
N LEU A 80 1.09 15.27 -2.61
CA LEU A 80 1.36 16.05 -3.82
C LEU A 80 2.29 17.24 -3.54
N LYS A 81 2.15 17.90 -2.39
CA LYS A 81 3.05 18.98 -1.97
C LYS A 81 4.47 18.47 -1.68
N VAL A 82 4.59 17.29 -1.04
CA VAL A 82 5.90 16.65 -0.79
C VAL A 82 6.53 16.19 -2.11
N VAL A 83 5.77 15.63 -3.04
CA VAL A 83 6.25 15.27 -4.39
C VAL A 83 6.80 16.49 -5.12
N ASP A 84 6.07 17.61 -5.11
CA ASP A 84 6.53 18.86 -5.72
C ASP A 84 7.81 19.39 -5.06
N TYR A 85 7.88 19.39 -3.73
CA TYR A 85 9.08 19.78 -2.98
C TYR A 85 10.28 18.90 -3.34
N LEU A 86 10.14 17.58 -3.25
CA LEU A 86 11.23 16.63 -3.51
C LEU A 86 11.70 16.66 -4.96
N SER A 87 10.80 16.86 -5.92
CA SER A 87 11.15 16.93 -7.35
C SER A 87 12.07 18.10 -7.70
N LYS A 88 12.11 19.13 -6.86
CA LYS A 88 12.94 20.33 -7.01
C LYS A 88 14.16 20.34 -6.10
N HIS A 89 14.26 19.38 -5.17
CA HIS A 89 15.29 19.39 -4.15
C HIS A 89 16.65 18.95 -4.70
N PRO A 90 17.75 19.69 -4.46
CA PRO A 90 19.05 19.46 -5.08
C PRO A 90 19.71 18.11 -4.67
N GLN A 91 19.34 17.51 -3.54
CA GLN A 91 19.83 16.21 -3.08
C GLN A 91 18.96 15.02 -3.49
N VAL A 92 17.90 15.23 -4.27
CA VAL A 92 17.05 14.20 -4.83
C VAL A 92 17.47 13.91 -6.27
N GLU A 93 17.64 12.63 -6.61
CA GLU A 93 17.93 12.18 -7.97
C GLU A 93 16.64 11.96 -8.76
N LYS A 94 15.65 11.36 -8.12
CA LYS A 94 14.40 10.98 -8.75
C LYS A 94 13.26 10.88 -7.74
N VAL A 95 12.07 11.27 -8.14
CA VAL A 95 10.83 10.98 -7.42
C VAL A 95 9.99 10.03 -8.26
N ASN A 96 9.54 8.93 -7.67
CA ASN A 96 8.70 7.92 -8.34
C ASN A 96 7.24 8.11 -7.93
N HIS A 97 6.56 9.08 -8.55
CA HIS A 97 5.13 9.31 -8.33
C HIS A 97 4.42 9.52 -9.67
N PRO A 98 3.25 8.88 -9.90
CA PRO A 98 2.57 8.91 -11.19
C PRO A 98 1.95 10.27 -11.55
N SER A 99 1.85 11.22 -10.62
CA SER A 99 1.40 12.59 -10.91
C SER A 99 2.44 13.41 -11.69
N LEU A 100 3.71 12.99 -11.72
CA LEU A 100 4.75 13.70 -12.45
C LEU A 100 4.56 13.50 -13.97
N PRO A 101 4.69 14.56 -14.77
CA PRO A 101 4.41 14.49 -16.22
C PRO A 101 5.31 13.50 -17.00
N ASP A 102 6.51 13.24 -16.49
CA ASP A 102 7.49 12.31 -17.07
C ASP A 102 7.34 10.87 -16.57
N ALA A 103 6.40 10.61 -15.65
CA ALA A 103 6.16 9.26 -15.17
C ALA A 103 5.54 8.37 -16.26
N PRO A 104 6.05 7.13 -16.44
CA PRO A 104 5.54 6.22 -17.50
C PRO A 104 4.03 5.91 -17.41
N THR A 105 3.44 6.12 -16.24
CA THR A 105 2.03 5.82 -15.95
C THR A 105 1.20 7.09 -15.75
N HIS A 106 1.70 8.25 -16.13
CA HIS A 106 1.00 9.53 -15.92
C HIS A 106 -0.39 9.57 -16.55
N ASP A 107 -0.54 9.13 -17.80
CA ASP A 107 -1.84 9.09 -18.49
C ASP A 107 -2.86 8.17 -17.77
N LEU A 108 -2.38 7.07 -17.19
CA LEU A 108 -3.23 6.17 -16.40
C LEU A 108 -3.61 6.80 -15.06
N TYR A 109 -2.70 7.54 -14.45
CA TYR A 109 -2.97 8.29 -13.22
C TYR A 109 -4.07 9.32 -13.45
N GLU A 110 -3.95 10.17 -14.47
CA GLU A 110 -4.97 11.15 -14.83
C GLU A 110 -6.33 10.49 -15.12
N LYS A 111 -6.34 9.34 -15.79
CA LYS A 111 -7.56 8.61 -16.14
C LYS A 111 -8.26 7.97 -14.95
N TYR A 112 -7.51 7.35 -14.03
CA TYR A 112 -8.09 6.51 -12.99
C TYR A 112 -8.12 7.15 -11.61
N PHE A 113 -7.34 8.20 -11.38
CA PHE A 113 -7.19 8.87 -10.09
C PHE A 113 -7.48 10.38 -10.16
N PRO A 114 -8.68 10.80 -10.60
CA PRO A 114 -9.00 12.22 -10.78
C PRO A 114 -8.95 13.02 -9.46
N ASN A 115 -9.00 12.33 -8.31
CA ASN A 115 -8.93 12.92 -6.97
C ASN A 115 -7.59 12.63 -6.27
N GLY A 116 -6.58 12.17 -7.03
CA GLY A 116 -5.26 11.83 -6.51
C GLY A 116 -5.08 10.33 -6.19
N GLY A 117 -3.84 9.86 -6.23
CA GLY A 117 -3.43 8.46 -6.21
C GLY A 117 -2.92 7.93 -4.87
N GLY A 118 -3.36 8.50 -3.75
CA GLY A 118 -2.90 8.08 -2.42
C GLY A 118 -1.67 8.86 -1.93
N SER A 119 -0.95 8.30 -0.95
CA SER A 119 0.10 9.03 -0.22
C SER A 119 1.41 8.25 -0.08
N ILE A 120 1.54 7.12 -0.76
CA ILE A 120 2.73 6.28 -0.71
C ILE A 120 3.48 6.38 -2.02
N PHE A 121 4.77 6.69 -1.93
CA PHE A 121 5.65 6.76 -3.08
C PHE A 121 7.11 6.58 -2.65
N THR A 122 8.02 6.52 -3.62
CA THR A 122 9.45 6.43 -3.36
C THR A 122 10.19 7.59 -4.01
N PHE A 123 11.36 7.89 -3.45
CA PHE A 123 12.32 8.76 -4.11
C PHE A 123 13.74 8.20 -3.93
N GLU A 124 14.66 8.66 -4.74
CA GLU A 124 16.06 8.30 -4.72
C GLU A 124 16.86 9.51 -4.26
N ILE A 125 17.54 9.39 -3.11
CA ILE A 125 18.45 10.43 -2.62
C ILE A 125 19.79 10.35 -3.33
N LYS A 126 20.49 11.46 -3.53
CA LYS A 126 21.87 11.45 -4.04
C LYS A 126 22.81 10.74 -3.08
N GLY A 127 23.65 9.86 -3.61
CA GLY A 127 24.57 9.02 -2.86
C GLY A 127 24.15 7.55 -2.88
N GLY A 128 24.24 6.86 -1.76
CA GLY A 128 23.97 5.43 -1.66
C GLY A 128 23.11 5.08 -0.44
N ALA A 129 23.26 3.84 0.02
CA ALA A 129 22.53 3.31 1.17
C ALA A 129 22.85 4.05 2.48
N GLU A 130 24.09 4.53 2.64
CA GLU A 130 24.51 5.22 3.85
C GLU A 130 23.88 6.61 3.96
N GLU A 131 23.80 7.35 2.84
CA GLU A 131 23.09 8.64 2.77
C GLU A 131 21.60 8.45 3.03
N ALA A 132 20.98 7.41 2.46
CA ALA A 132 19.58 7.10 2.70
C ALA A 132 19.29 6.79 4.18
N LYS A 133 20.11 5.98 4.83
CA LYS A 133 19.97 5.67 6.26
C LYS A 133 20.18 6.91 7.12
N LYS A 134 21.25 7.68 6.83
CA LYS A 134 21.53 8.92 7.57
C LYS A 134 20.41 9.93 7.46
N PHE A 135 19.80 10.07 6.29
CA PHE A 135 18.59 10.87 6.10
C PHE A 135 17.45 10.38 6.99
N ILE A 136 17.14 9.09 6.96
CA ILE A 136 16.04 8.49 7.74
C ILE A 136 16.27 8.65 9.24
N ASP A 137 17.49 8.44 9.72
CA ASP A 137 17.85 8.52 11.14
C ASP A 137 17.72 9.95 11.71
N ASN A 138 17.69 10.98 10.86
CA ASN A 138 17.54 12.37 11.26
C ASN A 138 16.10 12.91 11.18
N LEU A 139 15.14 12.11 10.67
CA LEU A 139 13.72 12.47 10.69
C LEU A 139 13.15 12.40 12.11
N GLN A 140 12.31 13.37 12.48
CA GLN A 140 11.65 13.47 13.78
C GLN A 140 10.14 13.30 13.71
N VAL A 141 9.50 13.80 12.65
CA VAL A 141 8.05 13.66 12.40
C VAL A 141 7.73 12.28 11.86
N PHE A 142 8.55 11.80 10.92
CA PHE A 142 8.38 10.48 10.34
C PHE A 142 8.77 9.35 11.30
N SER A 143 7.94 8.33 11.37
CA SER A 143 8.26 7.09 12.11
C SER A 143 8.84 6.04 11.16
N LEU A 144 9.92 5.37 11.58
CA LEU A 144 10.50 4.23 10.85
C LEU A 144 9.61 3.00 11.02
N LEU A 145 8.66 2.86 10.14
CA LEU A 145 7.63 1.81 10.17
C LEU A 145 7.06 1.56 8.78
N ALA A 146 6.81 0.30 8.44
CA ALA A 146 6.11 -0.09 7.23
C ALA A 146 4.61 -0.21 7.48
N ASN A 147 3.81 0.66 6.88
CA ASN A 147 2.35 0.59 6.88
C ASN A 147 1.80 1.27 5.61
N VAL A 148 0.49 1.19 5.41
CA VAL A 148 -0.23 1.82 4.31
C VAL A 148 -1.27 2.77 4.88
N ALA A 149 -1.19 4.04 4.48
CA ALA A 149 -2.15 5.09 4.85
C ALA A 149 -2.36 5.24 6.38
N ASP A 150 -1.29 5.13 7.14
CA ASP A 150 -1.30 5.51 8.55
C ASP A 150 -1.55 7.03 8.67
N VAL A 151 -2.21 7.45 9.75
CA VAL A 151 -2.45 8.88 10.04
C VAL A 151 -1.13 9.64 10.17
N LYS A 152 -0.09 8.97 10.68
CA LYS A 152 1.27 9.51 10.80
C LYS A 152 2.06 9.35 9.51
N SER A 153 2.98 10.27 9.27
CA SER A 153 4.01 10.13 8.25
C SER A 153 4.99 9.03 8.62
N LEU A 154 5.26 8.14 7.66
CA LEU A 154 6.13 6.99 7.84
C LEU A 154 7.21 6.96 6.77
N VAL A 155 8.35 6.37 7.13
CA VAL A 155 9.49 6.20 6.24
C VAL A 155 10.07 4.80 6.39
N ILE A 156 10.57 4.22 5.30
CA ILE A 156 11.42 3.04 5.32
C ILE A 156 12.53 3.15 4.28
N HIS A 157 13.61 2.40 4.52
CA HIS A 157 14.61 2.03 3.52
C HIS A 157 14.30 0.62 3.01
N PRO A 158 13.62 0.44 1.87
CA PRO A 158 13.09 -0.87 1.47
C PRO A 158 14.16 -1.96 1.40
N ALA A 159 15.33 -1.67 0.84
CA ALA A 159 16.41 -2.63 0.65
C ALA A 159 16.92 -3.24 1.97
N SER A 160 16.94 -2.50 3.08
CA SER A 160 17.41 -3.00 4.38
C SER A 160 16.29 -3.39 5.36
N THR A 161 15.02 -3.23 4.98
CA THR A 161 13.88 -3.50 5.83
C THR A 161 12.92 -4.51 5.19
N THR A 162 11.90 -4.07 4.49
CA THR A 162 10.83 -4.92 3.94
C THR A 162 11.29 -5.88 2.84
N HIS A 163 12.42 -5.60 2.18
CA HIS A 163 12.98 -6.40 1.09
C HIS A 163 14.39 -6.94 1.41
N SER A 164 14.78 -6.99 2.69
CA SER A 164 16.12 -7.36 3.13
C SER A 164 16.52 -8.81 2.81
N GLN A 165 15.55 -9.68 2.47
CA GLN A 165 15.82 -11.05 2.05
C GLN A 165 16.15 -11.19 0.56
N LEU A 166 15.99 -10.13 -0.24
CA LEU A 166 16.27 -10.15 -1.67
C LEU A 166 17.75 -9.88 -1.93
N SER A 167 18.29 -10.49 -3.00
CA SER A 167 19.60 -10.15 -3.53
C SER A 167 19.60 -8.77 -4.19
N GLU A 168 20.79 -8.21 -4.43
CA GLU A 168 20.93 -6.91 -5.12
C GLU A 168 20.31 -6.94 -6.53
N GLU A 169 20.44 -8.06 -7.26
CA GLU A 169 19.86 -8.23 -8.58
C GLU A 169 18.32 -8.24 -8.52
N GLU A 170 17.74 -8.97 -7.57
CA GLU A 170 16.29 -9.01 -7.35
C GLU A 170 15.73 -7.65 -6.91
N LEU A 171 16.46 -6.89 -6.10
CA LEU A 171 16.08 -5.53 -5.71
C LEU A 171 16.05 -4.60 -6.94
N LEU A 172 17.07 -4.65 -7.77
CA LEU A 172 17.15 -3.83 -8.99
C LEU A 172 16.07 -4.20 -10.01
N ASP A 173 15.74 -5.48 -10.16
CA ASP A 173 14.65 -5.96 -11.02
C ASP A 173 13.28 -5.40 -10.56
N GLN A 174 13.10 -5.20 -9.26
CA GLN A 174 11.93 -4.56 -8.67
C GLN A 174 12.01 -3.02 -8.64
N GLY A 175 13.07 -2.43 -9.20
CA GLY A 175 13.28 -0.98 -9.22
C GLY A 175 13.70 -0.39 -7.87
N ILE A 176 14.20 -1.21 -6.95
CA ILE A 176 14.69 -0.78 -5.63
C ILE A 176 16.20 -0.64 -5.68
N LYS A 177 16.68 0.59 -5.63
CA LYS A 177 18.12 0.91 -5.58
C LYS A 177 18.58 1.05 -4.13
N PRO A 178 19.92 1.01 -3.87
CA PRO A 178 20.46 1.23 -2.53
C PRO A 178 20.10 2.57 -1.90
N ASN A 179 19.83 3.60 -2.71
CA ASN A 179 19.43 4.94 -2.27
C ASN A 179 17.91 5.21 -2.32
N THR A 180 17.11 4.16 -2.51
CA THR A 180 15.65 4.29 -2.55
C THR A 180 15.06 4.43 -1.14
N ILE A 181 14.28 5.48 -0.93
CA ILE A 181 13.53 5.74 0.29
C ILE A 181 12.03 5.70 -0.05
N ARG A 182 11.22 5.02 0.77
CA ARG A 182 9.77 5.01 0.65
C ARG A 182 9.15 5.86 1.73
N LEU A 183 8.27 6.77 1.33
CA LEU A 183 7.46 7.59 2.22
C LEU A 183 5.99 7.15 2.19
N SER A 184 5.32 7.24 3.33
CA SER A 184 3.88 7.24 3.47
C SER A 184 3.49 8.53 4.18
N ILE A 185 2.95 9.48 3.44
CA ILE A 185 2.68 10.83 3.95
C ILE A 185 1.40 10.82 4.78
N GLY A 186 1.51 11.34 5.99
CA GLY A 186 0.43 11.43 6.96
C GLY A 186 -0.44 12.69 6.84
N THR A 187 -1.16 12.97 7.91
CA THR A 187 -2.11 14.09 7.97
C THR A 187 -1.60 15.29 8.78
N GLU A 188 -0.34 15.28 9.19
CA GLU A 188 0.33 16.37 9.92
C GLU A 188 0.27 17.68 9.12
N HIS A 189 0.63 18.79 9.75
CA HIS A 189 0.73 20.05 9.03
C HIS A 189 1.82 19.96 7.97
N ILE A 190 1.55 20.45 6.78
CA ILE A 190 2.48 20.28 5.64
C ILE A 190 3.83 20.95 5.89
N ASP A 191 3.86 22.09 6.56
CA ASP A 191 5.11 22.79 6.85
C ASP A 191 5.98 21.96 7.80
N ASP A 192 5.40 21.30 8.82
CA ASP A 192 6.14 20.41 9.72
C ASP A 192 6.74 19.21 8.97
N ILE A 193 6.02 18.66 7.99
CA ILE A 193 6.53 17.57 7.13
C ILE A 193 7.71 18.07 6.29
N ILE A 194 7.59 19.24 5.66
CA ILE A 194 8.62 19.79 4.78
C ILE A 194 9.86 20.20 5.59
N ASP A 195 9.66 20.82 6.74
CA ASP A 195 10.76 21.24 7.63
C ASP A 195 11.56 20.02 8.13
N ASP A 196 10.88 18.94 8.52
CA ASP A 196 11.52 17.69 8.95
C ASP A 196 12.35 17.05 7.82
N LEU A 197 11.82 17.04 6.58
CA LEU A 197 12.56 16.58 5.42
C LEU A 197 13.81 17.44 5.14
N GLU A 198 13.69 18.78 5.21
CA GLU A 198 14.82 19.70 4.98
C GLU A 198 15.90 19.55 6.04
N GLU A 199 15.53 19.40 7.33
CA GLU A 199 16.47 19.13 8.40
C GLU A 199 17.21 17.80 8.20
N ALA A 200 16.51 16.75 7.78
CA ALA A 200 17.12 15.47 7.46
C ALA A 200 18.07 15.56 6.26
N PHE A 201 17.74 16.31 5.22
CA PHE A 201 18.66 16.60 4.10
C PHE A 201 19.89 17.38 4.54
N ALA A 202 19.74 18.35 5.43
CA ALA A 202 20.87 19.12 5.95
C ALA A 202 21.88 18.23 6.70
N ALA A 203 21.44 17.17 7.34
CA ALA A 203 22.31 16.21 8.01
C ALA A 203 23.15 15.36 7.05
N VAL A 204 22.70 15.19 5.81
CA VAL A 204 23.39 14.36 4.78
C VAL A 204 24.42 15.16 3.96
N ARG A 205 24.34 16.49 3.99
CA ARG A 205 25.29 17.41 3.33
C ARG A 205 26.72 17.25 3.80
#